data_d7000fcfc343d92e25c156ed1124892d
#
_entry.id   d7000fcfc343d92e25c156ed1124892d
#
_cell.length_a   1.000
_cell.length_b   1.000
_cell.length_c   1.000
_cell.angle_alpha   90.00
_cell.angle_beta   90.00
_cell.angle_gamma   90.00
#
_symmetry.space_group_name_H-M   'P 1'
#
loop_
_entity.id
_entity.type
_entity.pdbx_description
1 polymer ?
#
loop_
_entity_poly.entity_id
_entity_poly.type
_entity_poly.pdbx_seq_one_letter_code
_entity_poly.pdbx_strand_id
1 'polypeptide(L)'
;GSGCQVGWLSEADLEILPKDTAVFAIHGINPYGFSWLRRTNEDNVDLNRNFVDFSKTLPTNKGYDQLAEAICPKEWSGSARSAADEKLAAYAKAHGDFALQSTMSIGQYRHPQGLFYGGVKPTWSRRTSPLKTSGSFCRLS
;
A
#
# COMPACT_ATOMS: atom_id res chain seq x y z
N GLY A 1 -13.17 -4.89 -4.17
CA GLY A 1 -12.76 -4.08 -5.31
C GLY A 1 -13.87 -3.72 -6.26
N SER A 2 -13.53 -3.34 -7.49
CA SER A 2 -14.49 -2.86 -8.49
C SER A 2 -15.60 -3.88 -8.82
N GLY A 3 -15.27 -5.18 -8.85
CA GLY A 3 -16.28 -6.24 -9.06
C GLY A 3 -17.36 -6.24 -7.98
N CYS A 4 -16.98 -6.09 -6.72
CA CYS A 4 -17.95 -6.01 -5.62
C CYS A 4 -18.84 -4.75 -5.73
N GLN A 5 -18.27 -3.62 -6.15
CA GLN A 5 -19.04 -2.39 -6.37
C GLN A 5 -20.04 -2.56 -7.50
N VAL A 6 -19.64 -3.17 -8.62
CA VAL A 6 -20.53 -3.44 -9.76
C VAL A 6 -21.64 -4.39 -9.35
N GLY A 7 -21.31 -5.53 -8.72
CA GLY A 7 -22.32 -6.48 -8.25
C GLY A 7 -23.31 -5.84 -7.27
N TRP A 8 -22.80 -5.08 -6.30
CA TRP A 8 -23.68 -4.39 -5.35
C TRP A 8 -24.60 -3.37 -6.04
N LEU A 9 -24.05 -2.53 -6.94
CA LEU A 9 -24.84 -1.53 -7.66
C LEU A 9 -25.88 -2.14 -8.61
N SER A 10 -25.62 -3.37 -9.13
CA SER A 10 -26.54 -4.07 -10.02
C SER A 10 -27.72 -4.71 -9.27
N GLU A 11 -27.51 -5.07 -8.00
CA GLU A 11 -28.48 -5.85 -7.22
C GLU A 11 -29.06 -5.06 -6.04
N ALA A 12 -28.43 -3.92 -5.67
CA ALA A 12 -28.86 -3.16 -4.51
C ALA A 12 -30.21 -2.48 -4.74
N ASP A 13 -31.12 -2.71 -3.82
CA ASP A 13 -32.31 -1.88 -3.65
C ASP A 13 -31.93 -0.64 -2.85
N LEU A 14 -31.73 0.48 -3.53
CA LEU A 14 -31.32 1.73 -2.90
C LEU A 14 -32.43 2.37 -2.06
N GLU A 15 -33.68 1.91 -2.20
CA GLU A 15 -34.82 2.39 -1.41
C GLU A 15 -34.76 1.89 0.05
N ILE A 16 -33.99 0.82 0.30
CA ILE A 16 -33.76 0.29 1.65
C ILE A 16 -32.82 1.19 2.47
N LEU A 17 -32.07 2.08 1.82
CA LEU A 17 -31.13 2.96 2.54
C LEU A 17 -31.89 3.95 3.43
N PRO A 18 -31.43 4.17 4.67
CA PRO A 18 -31.95 5.22 5.52
C PRO A 18 -31.86 6.59 4.82
N LYS A 19 -32.87 7.44 5.02
CA LYS A 19 -32.96 8.76 4.35
C LYS A 19 -31.81 9.72 4.66
N ASP A 20 -31.10 9.47 5.73
CA ASP A 20 -29.92 10.24 6.20
C ASP A 20 -28.59 9.58 5.78
N THR A 21 -28.65 8.54 4.96
CA THR A 21 -27.49 7.77 4.51
C THR A 21 -27.21 8.03 3.04
N ALA A 22 -25.94 8.34 2.71
CA ALA A 22 -25.46 8.41 1.34
C ALA A 22 -24.39 7.35 1.10
N VAL A 23 -24.43 6.72 -0.07
CA VAL A 23 -23.39 5.79 -0.51
C VAL A 23 -22.53 6.47 -1.55
N PHE A 24 -21.22 6.47 -1.30
CA PHE A 24 -20.24 7.05 -2.19
C PHE A 24 -19.29 5.96 -2.71
N ALA A 25 -19.42 5.59 -3.98
CA ALA A 25 -18.58 4.59 -4.62
C ALA A 25 -17.43 5.27 -5.38
N ILE A 26 -16.20 4.86 -5.10
CA ILE A 26 -15.01 5.35 -5.80
C ILE A 26 -14.43 4.21 -6.64
N HIS A 27 -14.36 4.42 -7.94
CA HIS A 27 -13.74 3.49 -8.86
C HIS A 27 -12.37 4.01 -9.31
N GLY A 28 -11.37 3.12 -9.33
CA GLY A 28 -10.06 3.42 -9.91
C GLY A 28 -9.31 4.56 -9.23
N ILE A 29 -9.31 4.62 -7.88
CA ILE A 29 -8.59 5.65 -7.11
C ILE A 29 -7.08 5.70 -7.44
N ASN A 30 -6.52 4.59 -7.93
CA ASN A 30 -5.20 4.49 -8.54
C ASN A 30 -5.37 4.03 -10.00
N PRO A 31 -5.64 4.92 -10.96
CA PRO A 31 -5.91 4.52 -12.34
C PRO A 31 -4.71 3.85 -12.99
N TYR A 32 -3.48 4.28 -12.69
CA TYR A 32 -2.26 3.64 -13.16
C TYR A 32 -2.16 2.19 -12.65
N GLY A 33 -2.25 2.01 -11.34
CA GLY A 33 -2.20 0.67 -10.74
C GLY A 33 -3.34 -0.22 -11.20
N PHE A 34 -4.52 0.34 -11.47
CA PHE A 34 -5.66 -0.40 -12.01
C PHE A 34 -5.37 -0.90 -13.44
N SER A 35 -4.82 -0.05 -14.32
CA SER A 35 -4.48 -0.41 -15.70
C SER A 35 -3.35 -1.42 -15.78
N TRP A 36 -2.35 -1.30 -14.92
CA TRP A 36 -1.13 -2.12 -14.96
C TRP A 36 -1.14 -3.29 -13.97
N LEU A 37 -2.27 -3.55 -13.30
CA LEU A 37 -2.43 -4.58 -12.26
C LEU A 37 -1.36 -4.46 -11.17
N ARG A 38 -1.03 -3.23 -10.78
CA ARG A 38 -0.03 -2.91 -9.76
C ARG A 38 -0.70 -2.28 -8.53
N ARG A 39 -0.11 -2.55 -7.36
CA ARG A 39 -0.52 -1.92 -6.11
C ARG A 39 -0.17 -0.43 -6.05
N THR A 40 0.94 -0.05 -6.66
CA THR A 40 1.53 1.30 -6.62
C THR A 40 1.09 2.14 -7.81
N ASN A 41 1.24 3.46 -7.68
CA ASN A 41 1.07 4.39 -8.80
C ASN A 41 2.32 4.45 -9.70
N GLU A 42 2.35 5.37 -10.65
CA GLU A 42 3.45 5.62 -11.60
C GLU A 42 4.79 5.96 -10.92
N ASP A 43 4.75 6.57 -9.75
CA ASP A 43 5.93 6.92 -8.93
C ASP A 43 6.32 5.80 -7.95
N ASN A 44 5.81 4.60 -8.13
CA ASN A 44 5.95 3.47 -7.21
C ASN A 44 5.42 3.73 -5.78
N VAL A 45 4.53 4.71 -5.60
CA VAL A 45 3.95 5.01 -4.30
C VAL A 45 2.76 4.11 -4.00
N ASP A 46 2.81 3.40 -2.87
CA ASP A 46 1.65 2.72 -2.31
C ASP A 46 0.72 3.74 -1.66
N LEU A 47 -0.46 3.95 -2.27
CA LEU A 47 -1.42 4.94 -1.79
C LEU A 47 -1.85 4.69 -0.34
N ASN A 48 -1.93 3.41 0.11
CA ASN A 48 -2.25 3.07 1.50
C ASN A 48 -1.14 3.46 2.49
N ARG A 49 0.04 3.86 2.01
CA ARG A 49 1.16 4.37 2.82
C ARG A 49 1.34 5.87 2.67
N ASN A 50 0.62 6.51 1.74
CA ASN A 50 0.72 7.93 1.46
C ASN A 50 -0.18 8.81 2.36
N PHE A 51 -1.04 8.22 3.22
CA PHE A 51 -1.90 8.93 4.15
C PHE A 51 -1.19 9.29 5.47
N VAL A 52 -0.07 10.00 5.35
CA VAL A 52 0.70 10.53 6.48
C VAL A 52 0.79 12.05 6.41
N ASP A 53 1.14 12.68 7.51
CA ASP A 53 1.40 14.11 7.55
C ASP A 53 2.83 14.41 7.09
N PHE A 54 2.97 14.85 5.84
CA PHE A 54 4.27 15.17 5.24
C PHE A 54 4.90 16.47 5.76
N SER A 55 4.22 17.23 6.62
CA SER A 55 4.84 18.36 7.33
C SER A 55 5.65 17.93 8.55
N LYS A 56 5.49 16.66 8.96
CA LYS A 56 6.19 16.06 10.09
C LYS A 56 7.29 15.10 9.62
N THR A 57 8.15 14.72 10.55
CA THR A 57 9.13 13.66 10.30
C THR A 57 8.42 12.37 9.93
N LEU A 58 8.77 11.83 8.76
CA LEU A 58 8.19 10.58 8.27
C LEU A 58 8.63 9.39 9.12
N PRO A 59 7.76 8.38 9.28
CA PRO A 59 8.11 7.17 10.02
C PRO A 59 9.34 6.47 9.43
N THR A 60 10.20 5.95 10.29
CA THR A 60 11.36 5.15 9.90
C THR A 60 11.07 3.68 10.08
N ASN A 61 11.50 2.87 9.12
CA ASN A 61 11.41 1.41 9.19
C ASN A 61 12.82 0.83 9.13
N LYS A 62 13.48 0.76 10.30
CA LYS A 62 14.87 0.27 10.42
C LYS A 62 15.02 -1.18 9.95
N GLY A 63 14.03 -2.03 10.18
CA GLY A 63 14.05 -3.41 9.70
C GLY A 63 14.03 -3.48 8.17
N TYR A 64 13.19 -2.65 7.55
CA TYR A 64 13.18 -2.54 6.08
C TYR A 64 14.51 -2.01 5.55
N ASP A 65 15.09 -0.97 6.17
CA ASP A 65 16.38 -0.41 5.77
C ASP A 65 17.49 -1.48 5.75
N GLN A 66 17.48 -2.40 6.72
CA GLN A 66 18.44 -3.51 6.79
C GLN A 66 18.24 -4.56 5.68
N LEU A 67 17.00 -4.75 5.25
CA LEU A 67 16.61 -5.78 4.31
C LEU A 67 16.37 -5.26 2.88
N ALA A 68 16.44 -3.95 2.65
CA ALA A 68 16.01 -3.31 1.41
C ALA A 68 16.64 -3.94 0.15
N GLU A 69 17.95 -4.22 0.18
CA GLU A 69 18.65 -4.87 -0.93
C GLU A 69 18.27 -6.33 -1.13
N ALA A 70 17.86 -7.03 -0.07
CA ALA A 70 17.37 -8.40 -0.17
C ALA A 70 15.90 -8.45 -0.60
N ILE A 71 15.09 -7.47 -0.21
CA ILE A 71 13.69 -7.34 -0.65
C ILE A 71 13.61 -6.98 -2.14
N CYS A 72 14.49 -6.07 -2.59
CA CYS A 72 14.55 -5.62 -3.99
C CYS A 72 16.00 -5.72 -4.50
N PRO A 73 16.49 -6.94 -4.79
CA PRO A 73 17.82 -7.12 -5.34
C PRO A 73 17.92 -6.51 -6.75
N LYS A 74 19.10 -6.03 -7.11
CA LYS A 74 19.36 -5.46 -8.43
C LYS A 74 19.19 -6.48 -9.56
N GLU A 75 19.47 -7.75 -9.26
CA GLU A 75 19.33 -8.89 -10.17
C GLU A 75 18.42 -9.94 -9.56
N TRP A 76 17.45 -10.42 -10.35
CA TRP A 76 16.46 -11.40 -9.92
C TRP A 76 16.85 -12.84 -10.27
N SER A 77 18.09 -13.09 -10.67
CA SER A 77 18.63 -14.41 -11.01
C SER A 77 20.05 -14.59 -10.49
N GLY A 78 20.53 -15.84 -10.51
CA GLY A 78 21.90 -16.16 -10.12
C GLY A 78 22.20 -15.98 -8.63
N SER A 79 23.46 -15.76 -8.32
CA SER A 79 23.98 -15.68 -6.94
C SER A 79 23.40 -14.51 -6.13
N ALA A 80 23.09 -13.40 -6.79
CA ALA A 80 22.49 -12.24 -6.13
C ALA A 80 21.11 -12.56 -5.54
N ARG A 81 20.28 -13.31 -6.29
CA ARG A 81 18.99 -13.78 -5.82
C ARG A 81 19.14 -14.77 -4.66
N SER A 82 20.03 -15.75 -4.77
CA SER A 82 20.27 -16.72 -3.70
C SER A 82 20.71 -16.04 -2.40
N ALA A 83 21.65 -15.08 -2.48
CA ALA A 83 22.10 -14.32 -1.31
C ALA A 83 20.97 -13.48 -0.69
N ALA A 84 20.08 -12.91 -1.49
CA ALA A 84 18.91 -12.19 -1.02
C ALA A 84 17.93 -13.11 -0.27
N ASP A 85 17.63 -14.27 -0.83
CA ASP A 85 16.75 -15.28 -0.23
C ASP A 85 17.33 -15.81 1.10
N GLU A 86 18.64 -16.07 1.16
CA GLU A 86 19.33 -16.47 2.38
C GLU A 86 19.26 -15.41 3.47
N LYS A 87 19.42 -14.14 3.11
CA LYS A 87 19.32 -13.02 4.06
C LYS A 87 17.91 -12.88 4.64
N LEU A 88 16.89 -13.02 3.80
CA LEU A 88 15.48 -12.99 4.23
C LEU A 88 15.15 -14.19 5.13
N ALA A 89 15.62 -15.39 4.76
CA ALA A 89 15.43 -16.59 5.56
C ALA A 89 16.15 -16.50 6.92
N ALA A 90 17.36 -15.96 6.96
CA ALA A 90 18.10 -15.73 8.20
C ALA A 90 17.36 -14.74 9.13
N TYR A 91 16.79 -13.69 8.57
CA TYR A 91 15.96 -12.74 9.32
C TYR A 91 14.71 -13.40 9.89
N ALA A 92 13.99 -14.18 9.06
CA ALA A 92 12.80 -14.90 9.49
C ALA A 92 13.13 -15.92 10.60
N LYS A 93 14.26 -16.63 10.48
CA LYS A 93 14.73 -17.57 11.51
C LYS A 93 15.06 -16.87 12.85
N ALA A 94 15.61 -15.66 12.78
CA ALA A 94 16.00 -14.90 13.99
C ALA A 94 14.82 -14.20 14.67
N HIS A 95 13.83 -13.72 13.89
CA HIS A 95 12.78 -12.85 14.40
C HIS A 95 11.34 -13.42 14.20
N GLY A 96 11.21 -14.51 13.44
CA GLY A 96 9.94 -15.12 13.06
C GLY A 96 9.38 -14.59 11.74
N ASP A 97 8.58 -15.43 11.06
CA ASP A 97 7.97 -15.10 9.76
C ASP A 97 7.04 -13.89 9.84
N PHE A 98 6.29 -13.77 10.93
CA PHE A 98 5.40 -12.64 11.16
C PHE A 98 6.18 -11.32 11.27
N ALA A 99 7.34 -11.34 11.93
CA ALA A 99 8.19 -10.15 12.05
C ALA A 99 8.75 -9.74 10.68
N LEU A 100 9.18 -10.68 9.85
CA LEU A 100 9.61 -10.41 8.48
C LEU A 100 8.47 -9.81 7.66
N GLN A 101 7.29 -10.43 7.66
CA GLN A 101 6.11 -9.93 6.94
C GLN A 101 5.70 -8.53 7.40
N SER A 102 5.68 -8.29 8.71
CA SER A 102 5.37 -6.99 9.29
C SER A 102 6.39 -5.93 8.87
N THR A 103 7.69 -6.23 8.98
CA THR A 103 8.77 -5.35 8.55
C THR A 103 8.63 -4.94 7.09
N MET A 104 8.28 -5.88 6.20
CA MET A 104 8.09 -5.59 4.78
C MET A 104 6.83 -4.75 4.52
N SER A 105 5.71 -5.05 5.19
CA SER A 105 4.39 -4.53 4.83
C SER A 105 3.97 -3.26 5.55
N ILE A 106 4.59 -2.89 6.68
CA ILE A 106 4.22 -1.69 7.45
C ILE A 106 4.42 -0.39 6.65
N GLY A 107 5.29 -0.41 5.66
CA GLY A 107 5.61 0.72 4.80
C GLY A 107 6.98 1.32 5.11
N GLN A 108 7.49 2.10 4.15
CA GLN A 108 8.77 2.80 4.25
C GLN A 108 8.77 4.05 3.35
N TYR A 109 9.66 4.98 3.60
CA TYR A 109 9.70 6.30 2.95
C TYR A 109 11.10 6.67 2.43
N ARG A 110 12.06 5.73 2.45
CA ARG A 110 13.47 5.98 2.11
C ARG A 110 13.95 5.26 0.85
N HIS A 111 13.22 4.22 0.44
CA HIS A 111 13.59 3.37 -0.71
C HIS A 111 12.54 3.50 -1.82
N PRO A 112 12.66 4.48 -2.75
CA PRO A 112 11.63 4.75 -3.77
C PRO A 112 11.38 3.58 -4.72
N GLN A 113 12.38 2.72 -4.93
CA GLN A 113 12.26 1.53 -5.79
C GLN A 113 11.79 0.29 -5.02
N GLY A 114 11.65 0.41 -3.70
CA GLY A 114 11.28 -0.70 -2.83
C GLY A 114 9.78 -0.93 -2.74
N LEU A 115 9.41 -2.04 -2.09
CA LEU A 115 8.03 -2.38 -1.81
C LEU A 115 7.43 -1.44 -0.75
N PHE A 116 6.11 -1.24 -0.80
CA PHE A 116 5.34 -0.45 0.16
C PHE A 116 5.90 0.96 0.41
N TYR A 117 6.45 1.59 -0.62
CA TYR A 117 6.95 2.95 -0.56
C TYR A 117 5.81 3.95 -0.39
N GLY A 118 5.88 4.77 0.66
CA GLY A 118 4.83 5.75 1.01
C GLY A 118 4.98 7.12 0.33
N GLY A 119 6.06 7.33 -0.42
CA GLY A 119 6.34 8.62 -1.07
C GLY A 119 6.97 9.63 -0.12
N VAL A 120 7.34 10.79 -0.67
CA VAL A 120 7.89 11.95 0.08
C VAL A 120 6.94 13.15 0.08
N LYS A 121 5.80 13.04 -0.61
CA LYS A 121 4.76 14.09 -0.70
C LYS A 121 3.40 13.45 -0.95
N PRO A 122 2.30 14.16 -0.69
CA PRO A 122 0.97 13.68 -1.04
C PRO A 122 0.86 13.48 -2.55
N THR A 123 0.35 12.30 -2.97
CA THR A 123 0.02 12.05 -4.38
C THR A 123 -1.19 12.87 -4.81
N TRP A 124 -1.39 13.04 -6.14
CA TRP A 124 -2.58 13.72 -6.64
C TRP A 124 -3.86 12.95 -6.29
N SER A 125 -3.85 11.62 -6.37
CA SER A 125 -4.97 10.76 -5.99
C SER A 125 -5.42 11.01 -4.55
N ARG A 126 -4.45 11.22 -3.63
CA ARG A 126 -4.77 11.60 -2.24
C ARG A 126 -5.36 13.00 -2.16
N ARG A 127 -4.83 13.96 -2.95
CA ARG A 127 -5.31 15.36 -2.92
C ARG A 127 -6.72 15.52 -3.46
N THR A 128 -7.07 14.72 -4.46
CA THR A 128 -8.39 14.73 -5.12
C THR A 128 -9.40 13.81 -4.43
N SER A 129 -8.94 12.95 -3.52
CA SER A 129 -9.84 12.09 -2.76
C SER A 129 -10.73 12.94 -1.84
N PRO A 130 -12.05 12.78 -1.88
CA PRO A 130 -12.99 13.44 -0.97
C PRO A 130 -12.80 13.02 0.51
N LEU A 131 -11.97 12.01 0.74
CA LEU A 131 -11.69 11.44 2.06
C LEU A 131 -10.78 12.32 2.95
N LYS A 132 -10.62 13.61 2.64
CA LYS A 132 -9.94 14.58 3.53
C LYS A 132 -10.74 14.94 4.79
N THR A 133 -11.97 14.47 4.92
CA THR A 133 -12.79 14.75 6.08
C THR A 133 -12.43 13.83 7.25
N SER A 134 -12.14 14.43 8.37
CA SER A 134 -12.00 13.84 9.70
C SER A 134 -13.12 12.83 9.97
N GLY A 135 -12.83 11.56 9.94
CA GLY A 135 -13.78 10.52 10.27
C GLY A 135 -13.13 9.14 10.13
N SER A 136 -13.39 8.30 11.08
CA SER A 136 -12.88 6.94 11.17
C SER A 136 -13.02 6.19 9.85
N PHE A 137 -11.89 5.86 9.25
CA PHE A 137 -11.85 4.94 8.13
C PHE A 137 -12.18 3.55 8.62
N CYS A 138 -13.28 2.98 8.15
CA CYS A 138 -13.51 1.56 8.25
C CYS A 138 -12.47 0.85 7.37
N ARG A 139 -11.47 0.23 7.97
CA ARG A 139 -10.54 -0.66 7.25
C ARG A 139 -11.36 -1.88 6.83
N LEU A 140 -11.62 -1.98 5.56
CA LEU A 140 -11.98 -3.27 4.98
C LEU A 140 -10.67 -4.07 4.88
N SER A 141 -10.56 -5.04 5.77
CA SER A 141 -9.53 -6.09 5.76
C SER A 141 -9.67 -6.98 4.53
#